data_2fa71e7a392ffb17e1842d313062ac1a
#
_entry.id   2fa71e7a392ffb17e1842d313062ac1a
#
_cell.length_a   1.000
_cell.length_b   1.000
_cell.length_c   1.000
_cell.angle_alpha   90.00
_cell.angle_beta   90.00
_cell.angle_gamma   90.00
#
_symmetry.space_group_name_H-M   'P 1'
#
loop_
_entity.id
_entity.type
_entity.pdbx_description
1 polymer ?
#
loop_
_entity_poly.entity_id
_entity_poly.type
_entity_poly.pdbx_seq_one_letter_code
_entity_poly.pdbx_strand_id
1 'polypeptide(L)'
;MLSRPLIVAVLAAATFSTSAQQLPNAPVAASGRGPNAAERHFANLRQLTTSGENAEAYFSPDGKQLIFQSNPGAAVATACDQMFTMNVDGSNRRQISHGGRTTCGYFYPDGKSILYASTHLASMECPPRPSYERGYVWPVYAAYDIFRALPDGSRLQRLTTTPGYDAEATIGRDGRIVFTSVRDGDMEIYSMNGDGSDVRRLTNRPGPDGGPWFSPDGSQIVFRGHPISDATELADYRSLLTQQLWRPTTLEIYLMNRDGSNLRQVTHLGGANFAPAWTPDGKRIIFASNTRDPRGRNFDIFLVNLDGSGLEQVTFNDTFDGFPMFSPDGRKLAFSSNRNGKVEGETNVFMADWRE
;
A
#
# COMPACT_ATOMS: atom_id res chain seq x y z
N MET A 1 -29.71 -63.09 38.01
CA MET A 1 -28.71 -62.88 36.90
C MET A 1 -29.38 -62.08 35.81
N LEU A 2 -29.20 -60.80 35.82
CA LEU A 2 -29.81 -59.89 34.86
C LEU A 2 -28.63 -59.18 34.14
N SER A 3 -28.43 -59.51 32.87
CA SER A 3 -27.43 -58.95 31.96
C SER A 3 -27.87 -57.54 31.52
N ARG A 4 -27.04 -56.57 31.76
CA ARG A 4 -27.17 -55.19 31.23
C ARG A 4 -26.53 -55.13 29.86
N PRO A 5 -27.12 -54.44 28.84
CA PRO A 5 -26.50 -54.21 27.59
C PRO A 5 -25.57 -52.99 27.68
N LEU A 6 -24.37 -53.12 27.10
CA LEU A 6 -23.43 -52.02 26.83
C LEU A 6 -24.00 -51.13 25.72
N ILE A 7 -24.21 -49.86 26.04
CA ILE A 7 -24.46 -48.81 25.02
C ILE A 7 -23.12 -48.28 24.57
N VAL A 8 -22.73 -48.59 23.33
CA VAL A 8 -21.61 -48.00 22.64
C VAL A 8 -22.08 -46.65 22.08
N ALA A 9 -21.64 -45.55 22.67
CA ALA A 9 -21.83 -44.21 22.12
C ALA A 9 -20.83 -44.00 20.97
N VAL A 10 -21.32 -43.99 19.74
CA VAL A 10 -20.56 -43.56 18.57
C VAL A 10 -20.51 -42.04 18.60
N LEU A 11 -19.36 -41.47 18.97
CA LEU A 11 -19.07 -40.05 18.75
C LEU A 11 -18.86 -39.84 17.24
N ALA A 12 -19.85 -39.26 16.58
CA ALA A 12 -19.67 -38.69 15.25
C ALA A 12 -18.83 -37.42 15.37
N ALA A 13 -17.58 -37.51 14.97
CA ALA A 13 -16.73 -36.32 14.78
C ALA A 13 -17.26 -35.54 13.57
N ALA A 14 -18.01 -34.49 13.84
CA ALA A 14 -18.37 -33.51 12.81
C ALA A 14 -17.09 -32.71 12.45
N THR A 15 -16.49 -33.06 11.33
CA THR A 15 -15.46 -32.25 10.71
C THR A 15 -16.12 -30.98 10.19
N PHE A 16 -16.05 -29.88 10.94
CA PHE A 16 -16.34 -28.55 10.42
C PHE A 16 -15.21 -28.18 9.47
N SER A 17 -15.45 -28.34 8.18
CA SER A 17 -14.67 -27.69 7.15
C SER A 17 -14.94 -26.19 7.27
N THR A 18 -14.05 -25.46 7.93
CA THR A 18 -14.04 -24.01 7.87
C THR A 18 -13.55 -23.60 6.49
N SER A 19 -14.47 -23.52 5.52
CA SER A 19 -14.22 -22.74 4.32
C SER A 19 -14.04 -21.29 4.77
N ALA A 20 -12.81 -20.77 4.65
CA ALA A 20 -12.55 -19.35 4.78
C ALA A 20 -13.53 -18.63 3.83
N GLN A 21 -14.44 -17.84 4.40
CA GLN A 21 -15.31 -16.98 3.59
C GLN A 21 -14.42 -15.95 2.92
N GLN A 22 -14.01 -16.27 1.69
CA GLN A 22 -13.51 -15.27 0.77
C GLN A 22 -14.63 -14.28 0.55
N LEU A 23 -14.41 -13.02 0.91
CA LEU A 23 -15.34 -11.95 0.54
C LEU A 23 -15.56 -12.02 -0.98
N PRO A 24 -16.81 -11.98 -1.47
CA PRO A 24 -17.06 -12.08 -2.90
C PRO A 24 -16.35 -10.92 -3.61
N ASN A 25 -15.35 -11.25 -4.41
CA ASN A 25 -14.77 -10.31 -5.35
C ASN A 25 -15.83 -10.04 -6.41
N ALA A 26 -15.97 -8.78 -6.80
CA ALA A 26 -16.77 -8.47 -7.98
C ALA A 26 -16.21 -9.25 -9.18
N PRO A 27 -17.05 -9.78 -10.09
CA PRO A 27 -16.57 -10.55 -11.23
C PRO A 27 -15.59 -9.69 -12.03
N VAL A 28 -14.39 -10.21 -12.27
CA VAL A 28 -13.40 -9.59 -13.14
C VAL A 28 -13.98 -9.58 -14.55
N ALA A 29 -14.47 -8.43 -14.99
CA ALA A 29 -14.83 -8.25 -16.37
C ALA A 29 -13.55 -8.27 -17.21
N ALA A 30 -13.36 -9.30 -18.01
CA ALA A 30 -12.28 -9.37 -19.00
C ALA A 30 -12.52 -8.29 -20.06
N SER A 31 -12.10 -7.05 -19.79
CA SER A 31 -12.18 -5.95 -20.74
C SER A 31 -10.80 -5.70 -21.34
N GLY A 32 -10.50 -6.32 -22.47
CA GLY A 32 -9.42 -5.93 -23.34
C GLY A 32 -9.69 -4.56 -23.99
N ARG A 33 -10.11 -3.58 -23.19
CA ARG A 33 -10.42 -2.23 -23.64
C ARG A 33 -9.21 -1.33 -23.36
N GLY A 34 -8.85 -0.53 -24.36
CA GLY A 34 -8.02 0.64 -24.18
C GLY A 34 -8.61 1.60 -23.12
N PRO A 35 -8.00 2.78 -22.89
CA PRO A 35 -8.52 3.72 -21.90
C PRO A 35 -10.01 3.95 -22.14
N ASN A 36 -10.81 3.95 -21.07
CA ASN A 36 -12.20 4.35 -21.11
C ASN A 36 -12.27 5.77 -21.71
N ALA A 37 -13.24 6.05 -22.56
CA ALA A 37 -13.41 7.37 -23.14
C ALA A 37 -13.55 8.49 -22.09
N ALA A 38 -13.97 8.15 -20.87
CA ALA A 38 -14.01 9.06 -19.73
C ALA A 38 -12.64 9.33 -19.09
N GLU A 39 -11.61 8.48 -19.34
CA GLU A 39 -10.24 8.64 -18.81
C GLU A 39 -9.46 9.66 -19.66
N ARG A 40 -9.94 10.90 -19.66
CA ARG A 40 -9.45 11.98 -20.53
C ARG A 40 -7.98 12.33 -20.34
N HIS A 41 -7.43 12.04 -19.15
CA HIS A 41 -6.04 12.28 -18.82
C HIS A 41 -5.08 11.24 -19.40
N PHE A 42 -5.59 10.14 -19.94
CA PHE A 42 -4.77 9.05 -20.42
C PHE A 42 -4.61 9.04 -21.94
N ALA A 43 -3.35 8.96 -22.36
CA ALA A 43 -2.99 8.55 -23.70
C ALA A 43 -2.02 7.36 -23.63
N ASN A 44 -1.99 6.54 -24.67
CA ASN A 44 -1.05 5.44 -24.83
C ASN A 44 -0.98 4.52 -23.58
N LEU A 45 -2.14 4.22 -22.97
CA LEU A 45 -2.24 3.34 -21.82
C LEU A 45 -1.62 1.97 -22.16
N ARG A 46 -0.66 1.53 -21.35
CA ARG A 46 0.08 0.27 -21.52
C ARG A 46 0.09 -0.53 -20.23
N GLN A 47 -0.08 -1.83 -20.34
CA GLN A 47 0.12 -2.78 -19.27
C GLN A 47 1.58 -3.23 -19.27
N LEU A 48 2.28 -3.10 -18.14
CA LEU A 48 3.71 -3.41 -18.01
C LEU A 48 3.98 -4.78 -17.39
N THR A 49 3.04 -5.31 -16.60
CA THR A 49 3.09 -6.66 -16.03
C THR A 49 1.84 -7.43 -16.45
N THR A 50 1.89 -8.78 -16.48
CA THR A 50 0.83 -9.59 -17.10
C THR A 50 0.39 -10.80 -16.28
N SER A 51 0.85 -10.89 -15.03
CA SER A 51 0.49 -11.97 -14.10
C SER A 51 0.91 -11.66 -12.68
N GLY A 52 0.28 -12.32 -11.72
CA GLY A 52 0.55 -12.16 -10.30
C GLY A 52 -0.11 -10.92 -9.69
N GLU A 53 0.32 -10.56 -8.49
CA GLU A 53 -0.11 -9.35 -7.81
C GLU A 53 1.05 -8.35 -7.85
N ASN A 54 0.89 -7.24 -8.57
CA ASN A 54 1.91 -6.22 -8.77
C ASN A 54 1.35 -4.88 -8.33
N ALA A 55 2.06 -4.20 -7.42
CA ALA A 55 1.57 -2.95 -6.84
C ALA A 55 2.72 -1.97 -6.53
N GLU A 56 2.35 -0.73 -6.25
CA GLU A 56 3.25 0.31 -5.75
C GLU A 56 4.46 0.54 -6.67
N ALA A 57 4.18 0.82 -7.95
CA ALA A 57 5.23 1.08 -8.94
C ALA A 57 5.64 2.56 -8.94
N TYR A 58 6.87 2.83 -8.50
CA TYR A 58 7.39 4.17 -8.30
C TYR A 58 8.62 4.45 -9.17
N PHE A 59 8.68 5.63 -9.76
CA PHE A 59 9.74 6.00 -10.70
C PHE A 59 11.09 6.23 -10.04
N SER A 60 12.15 5.88 -10.76
CA SER A 60 13.50 6.37 -10.48
C SER A 60 13.59 7.89 -10.75
N PRO A 61 14.54 8.60 -10.10
CA PRO A 61 14.69 10.05 -10.27
C PRO A 61 14.93 10.52 -11.70
N ASP A 62 15.53 9.68 -12.54
CA ASP A 62 15.75 9.94 -13.97
C ASP A 62 14.56 9.53 -14.85
N GLY A 63 13.49 8.99 -14.27
CA GLY A 63 12.28 8.56 -14.97
C GLY A 63 12.44 7.34 -15.86
N LYS A 64 13.56 6.59 -15.78
CA LYS A 64 13.84 5.47 -16.70
C LYS A 64 13.46 4.11 -16.15
N GLN A 65 13.31 3.98 -14.84
CA GLN A 65 12.99 2.73 -14.15
C GLN A 65 11.80 2.88 -13.22
N LEU A 66 11.20 1.75 -12.90
CA LEU A 66 10.21 1.58 -11.83
C LEU A 66 10.76 0.61 -10.81
N ILE A 67 10.51 0.87 -9.52
CA ILE A 67 10.59 -0.09 -8.44
C ILE A 67 9.16 -0.45 -8.02
N PHE A 68 8.85 -1.72 -7.78
CA PHE A 68 7.52 -2.17 -7.43
C PHE A 68 7.55 -3.47 -6.64
N GLN A 69 6.50 -3.72 -5.89
CA GLN A 69 6.31 -5.01 -5.23
C GLN A 69 5.54 -5.98 -6.12
N SER A 70 5.89 -7.24 -6.05
CA SER A 70 5.27 -8.30 -6.85
C SER A 70 5.33 -9.65 -6.15
N ASN A 71 4.25 -10.42 -6.28
CA ASN A 71 4.22 -11.84 -5.95
C ASN A 71 3.53 -12.64 -7.07
N PRO A 72 3.71 -13.97 -7.13
CA PRO A 72 3.08 -14.79 -8.16
C PRO A 72 1.57 -14.96 -7.98
N GLY A 73 0.94 -14.30 -6.99
CA GLY A 73 -0.49 -14.39 -6.71
C GLY A 73 -0.91 -15.73 -6.11
N ALA A 74 -2.18 -16.03 -6.20
CA ALA A 74 -2.78 -17.25 -5.62
C ALA A 74 -2.19 -18.56 -6.18
N ALA A 75 -1.44 -18.51 -7.29
CA ALA A 75 -0.79 -19.68 -7.87
C ALA A 75 0.27 -20.30 -6.95
N VAL A 76 0.86 -19.53 -6.01
CA VAL A 76 1.87 -20.01 -5.06
C VAL A 76 1.49 -19.57 -3.65
N ALA A 77 0.78 -20.43 -2.93
CA ALA A 77 0.21 -20.11 -1.61
C ALA A 77 1.23 -19.67 -0.54
N THR A 78 2.49 -20.06 -0.68
CA THR A 78 3.58 -19.72 0.24
C THR A 78 4.39 -18.51 -0.20
N ALA A 79 4.10 -17.93 -1.37
CA ALA A 79 4.79 -16.75 -1.84
C ALA A 79 4.21 -15.46 -1.22
N CYS A 80 5.07 -14.50 -1.04
CA CYS A 80 4.70 -13.14 -0.65
C CYS A 80 5.48 -12.10 -1.46
N ASP A 81 5.07 -10.85 -1.30
CA ASP A 81 5.63 -9.74 -2.05
C ASP A 81 7.15 -9.66 -1.91
N GLN A 82 7.80 -9.46 -3.04
CA GLN A 82 9.21 -9.12 -3.15
C GLN A 82 9.37 -7.83 -3.96
N MET A 83 10.48 -7.13 -3.76
CA MET A 83 10.81 -5.95 -4.55
C MET A 83 11.41 -6.33 -5.89
N PHE A 84 10.94 -5.65 -6.92
CA PHE A 84 11.43 -5.75 -8.29
C PHE A 84 11.74 -4.36 -8.84
N THR A 85 12.65 -4.33 -9.82
CA THR A 85 12.84 -3.18 -10.72
C THR A 85 12.54 -3.59 -12.16
N MET A 86 12.14 -2.63 -12.98
CA MET A 86 12.00 -2.78 -14.43
C MET A 86 12.22 -1.44 -15.14
N ASN A 87 12.50 -1.46 -16.42
CA ASN A 87 12.47 -0.26 -17.25
C ASN A 87 11.03 0.24 -17.41
N VAL A 88 10.83 1.54 -17.70
CA VAL A 88 9.51 2.14 -17.91
C VAL A 88 8.74 1.61 -19.12
N ASP A 89 9.38 0.81 -19.97
CA ASP A 89 8.74 0.08 -21.06
C ASP A 89 8.30 -1.34 -20.66
N GLY A 90 8.53 -1.76 -19.39
CA GLY A 90 8.25 -3.08 -18.85
C GLY A 90 9.38 -4.11 -19.04
N SER A 91 10.43 -3.75 -19.78
CA SER A 91 11.59 -4.63 -20.01
C SER A 91 12.52 -4.70 -18.79
N ASN A 92 13.48 -5.64 -18.83
CA ASN A 92 14.55 -5.78 -17.84
C ASN A 92 14.06 -5.94 -16.41
N ARG A 93 12.96 -6.68 -16.20
CA ARG A 93 12.40 -6.97 -14.87
C ARG A 93 13.39 -7.80 -14.06
N ARG A 94 13.71 -7.36 -12.84
CA ARG A 94 14.63 -8.03 -11.91
C ARG A 94 14.07 -8.03 -10.51
N GLN A 95 14.15 -9.17 -9.83
CA GLN A 95 13.92 -9.27 -8.40
C GLN A 95 15.15 -8.74 -7.65
N ILE A 96 14.94 -7.88 -6.64
CA ILE A 96 16.00 -7.23 -5.86
C ILE A 96 15.95 -7.52 -4.37
N SER A 97 14.85 -8.06 -3.86
CA SER A 97 14.76 -8.55 -2.46
C SER A 97 14.51 -10.04 -2.44
N HIS A 98 14.91 -10.69 -1.34
CA HIS A 98 14.77 -12.13 -1.15
C HIS A 98 14.44 -12.46 0.30
N GLY A 99 13.45 -13.33 0.49
CA GLY A 99 13.01 -13.81 1.79
C GLY A 99 12.11 -12.86 2.55
N GLY A 100 11.34 -13.40 3.47
CA GLY A 100 10.30 -12.68 4.19
C GLY A 100 9.29 -12.05 3.23
N ARG A 101 8.56 -11.04 3.71
CA ARG A 101 7.69 -10.18 2.90
C ARG A 101 8.31 -8.81 2.78
N THR A 102 8.27 -8.22 1.58
CA THR A 102 8.74 -6.85 1.34
C THR A 102 7.61 -5.95 0.88
N THR A 103 7.70 -4.64 1.13
CA THR A 103 6.71 -3.66 0.69
C THR A 103 7.33 -2.27 0.50
N CYS A 104 6.64 -1.40 -0.23
CA CYS A 104 6.89 0.04 -0.32
C CYS A 104 8.34 0.39 -0.69
N GLY A 105 8.79 -0.06 -1.86
CA GLY A 105 10.13 0.27 -2.36
C GLY A 105 10.19 1.68 -2.96
N TYR A 106 11.31 2.40 -2.75
CA TYR A 106 11.52 3.73 -3.30
C TYR A 106 12.97 3.97 -3.69
N PHE A 107 13.23 4.83 -4.69
CA PHE A 107 14.60 5.24 -5.05
C PHE A 107 15.04 6.44 -4.21
N TYR A 108 16.31 6.45 -3.81
CA TYR A 108 16.93 7.67 -3.30
C TYR A 108 17.05 8.74 -4.40
N PRO A 109 17.04 10.04 -4.04
CA PRO A 109 17.07 11.13 -5.03
C PRO A 109 18.29 11.12 -5.93
N ASP A 110 19.40 10.55 -5.49
CA ASP A 110 20.63 10.39 -6.28
C ASP A 110 20.60 9.19 -7.24
N GLY A 111 19.56 8.37 -7.20
CA GLY A 111 19.41 7.15 -8.00
C GLY A 111 20.40 6.02 -7.68
N LYS A 112 21.28 6.21 -6.67
CA LYS A 112 22.35 5.25 -6.34
C LYS A 112 21.96 4.25 -5.27
N SER A 113 20.83 4.45 -4.62
CA SER A 113 20.30 3.58 -3.59
C SER A 113 18.79 3.45 -3.73
N ILE A 114 18.27 2.40 -3.12
CA ILE A 114 16.83 2.18 -2.92
C ILE A 114 16.56 1.98 -1.43
N LEU A 115 15.32 2.20 -1.02
CA LEU A 115 14.80 1.76 0.26
C LEU A 115 13.60 0.84 0.05
N TYR A 116 13.33 -0.02 1.01
CA TYR A 116 12.12 -0.83 1.12
C TYR A 116 11.96 -1.37 2.54
N ALA A 117 10.74 -1.75 2.91
CA ALA A 117 10.49 -2.43 4.17
C ALA A 117 10.47 -3.95 3.97
N SER A 118 10.97 -4.72 4.96
CA SER A 118 11.06 -6.17 4.88
C SER A 118 11.02 -6.86 6.24
N THR A 119 10.47 -8.09 6.26
CA THR A 119 10.44 -8.97 7.44
C THR A 119 11.55 -10.03 7.44
N HIS A 120 12.46 -10.04 6.44
CA HIS A 120 13.42 -11.12 6.20
C HIS A 120 14.40 -11.39 7.35
N LEU A 121 14.66 -10.40 8.22
CA LEU A 121 15.52 -10.62 9.40
C LEU A 121 14.85 -11.47 10.48
N ALA A 122 13.51 -11.46 10.54
CA ALA A 122 12.78 -12.31 11.47
C ALA A 122 12.61 -13.74 10.93
N SER A 123 12.33 -13.86 9.63
CA SER A 123 12.22 -15.14 8.92
C SER A 123 12.42 -14.95 7.42
N MET A 124 13.07 -15.92 6.79
CA MET A 124 13.15 -16.01 5.33
C MET A 124 11.82 -16.50 4.71
N GLU A 125 10.95 -17.10 5.51
CA GLU A 125 9.61 -17.51 5.10
C GLU A 125 8.64 -16.34 5.12
N CYS A 126 7.56 -16.43 4.34
CA CYS A 126 6.49 -15.45 4.38
C CYS A 126 5.80 -15.46 5.76
N PRO A 127 5.52 -14.30 6.36
CA PRO A 127 4.70 -14.25 7.54
C PRO A 127 3.29 -14.81 7.24
N PRO A 128 2.63 -15.41 8.25
CA PRO A 128 1.31 -16.02 8.07
C PRO A 128 0.30 -14.96 7.60
N ARG A 129 -0.62 -15.36 6.72
CA ARG A 129 -1.72 -14.48 6.33
C ARG A 129 -2.61 -14.20 7.54
N PRO A 130 -3.17 -12.98 7.67
CA PRO A 130 -4.09 -12.67 8.76
C PRO A 130 -5.38 -13.50 8.68
N SER A 131 -5.99 -13.78 9.84
CA SER A 131 -7.36 -14.25 9.89
C SER A 131 -8.32 -13.12 9.52
N TYR A 132 -9.32 -13.44 8.70
CA TYR A 132 -10.38 -12.48 8.32
C TYR A 132 -11.68 -12.69 9.13
N GLU A 133 -11.65 -13.42 10.23
CA GLU A 133 -12.82 -13.62 11.09
C GLU A 133 -13.41 -12.32 11.64
N ARG A 134 -12.56 -11.32 11.82
CA ARG A 134 -12.95 -9.95 12.23
C ARG A 134 -13.26 -9.01 11.05
N GLY A 135 -13.46 -9.55 9.85
CA GLY A 135 -13.68 -8.80 8.61
C GLY A 135 -12.38 -8.43 7.90
N TYR A 136 -12.45 -7.44 6.99
CA TYR A 136 -11.31 -7.02 6.20
C TYR A 136 -10.29 -6.26 7.04
N VAL A 137 -9.09 -6.80 7.16
CA VAL A 137 -7.98 -6.24 7.94
C VAL A 137 -6.67 -6.33 7.15
N TRP A 138 -5.74 -5.42 7.44
CA TRP A 138 -4.37 -5.44 6.94
C TRP A 138 -3.40 -5.78 8.07
N PRO A 139 -2.37 -6.61 7.81
CA PRO A 139 -1.35 -6.90 8.79
C PRO A 139 -0.33 -5.77 8.89
N VAL A 140 0.09 -5.49 10.12
CA VAL A 140 1.22 -4.60 10.47
C VAL A 140 2.24 -5.42 11.23
N TYR A 141 2.86 -6.37 10.54
CA TYR A 141 3.82 -7.29 11.17
C TYR A 141 4.94 -6.52 11.88
N ALA A 142 5.11 -6.79 13.17
CA ALA A 142 6.13 -6.14 13.99
C ALA A 142 7.57 -6.45 13.55
N ALA A 143 7.72 -7.38 12.63
CA ALA A 143 9.00 -7.76 12.04
C ALA A 143 9.42 -6.87 10.85
N TYR A 144 8.59 -5.94 10.42
CA TYR A 144 8.99 -5.02 9.35
C TYR A 144 9.99 -3.99 9.85
N ASP A 145 11.12 -3.94 9.15
CA ASP A 145 12.09 -2.88 9.25
C ASP A 145 12.35 -2.24 7.89
N ILE A 146 12.82 -1.00 7.88
CA ILE A 146 13.22 -0.28 6.69
C ILE A 146 14.70 -0.54 6.40
N PHE A 147 15.00 -0.82 5.14
CA PHE A 147 16.34 -1.12 4.63
C PHE A 147 16.72 -0.18 3.50
N ARG A 148 18.01 0.12 3.41
CA ARG A 148 18.65 0.74 2.26
C ARG A 148 19.51 -0.30 1.55
N ALA A 149 19.50 -0.29 0.20
CA ALA A 149 20.34 -1.15 -0.63
C ALA A 149 20.81 -0.42 -1.88
N LEU A 150 21.74 -1.03 -2.65
CA LEU A 150 21.96 -0.60 -4.03
C LEU A 150 20.77 -1.02 -4.91
N PRO A 151 20.60 -0.44 -6.13
CA PRO A 151 19.48 -0.77 -7.01
C PRO A 151 19.44 -2.24 -7.49
N ASP A 152 20.52 -2.98 -7.33
CA ASP A 152 20.59 -4.42 -7.59
C ASP A 152 20.24 -5.29 -6.37
N GLY A 153 19.87 -4.66 -5.23
CA GLY A 153 19.57 -5.32 -3.96
C GLY A 153 20.79 -5.62 -3.08
N SER A 154 22.01 -5.39 -3.56
CA SER A 154 23.22 -5.61 -2.78
C SER A 154 23.48 -4.49 -1.77
N ARG A 155 24.48 -4.69 -0.87
CA ARG A 155 24.88 -3.76 0.20
C ARG A 155 23.72 -3.34 1.10
N LEU A 156 22.92 -4.32 1.49
CA LEU A 156 21.78 -4.11 2.38
C LEU A 156 22.20 -3.54 3.73
N GLN A 157 21.55 -2.44 4.14
CA GLN A 157 21.74 -1.78 5.43
C GLN A 157 20.38 -1.62 6.10
N ARG A 158 20.23 -2.08 7.34
CA ARG A 158 19.05 -1.86 8.17
C ARG A 158 19.05 -0.42 8.69
N LEU A 159 17.94 0.33 8.50
CA LEU A 159 17.79 1.71 8.95
C LEU A 159 16.98 1.84 10.23
N THR A 160 16.01 0.94 10.47
CA THR A 160 15.21 0.92 11.70
C THR A 160 15.49 -0.35 12.50
N THR A 161 15.47 -0.23 13.83
CA THR A 161 15.78 -1.33 14.75
C THR A 161 14.87 -1.35 15.97
N THR A 162 13.98 -0.38 16.09
CA THR A 162 12.98 -0.32 17.17
C THR A 162 11.94 -1.41 16.94
N PRO A 163 11.57 -2.21 17.97
CA PRO A 163 10.51 -3.20 17.81
C PRO A 163 9.19 -2.54 17.38
N GLY A 164 8.51 -3.18 16.43
CA GLY A 164 7.24 -2.73 15.88
C GLY A 164 7.28 -2.66 14.36
N TYR A 165 6.13 -2.34 13.77
CA TYR A 165 6.00 -2.14 12.33
C TYR A 165 6.68 -0.83 11.93
N ASP A 166 7.70 -0.89 11.07
CA ASP A 166 8.33 0.25 10.41
C ASP A 166 8.27 0.00 8.90
N ALA A 167 7.40 0.72 8.17
CA ALA A 167 7.21 0.53 6.72
C ALA A 167 6.62 1.78 6.05
N GLU A 168 6.16 1.64 4.78
CA GLU A 168 5.55 2.68 3.98
C GLU A 168 6.45 3.92 3.84
N ALA A 169 7.75 3.68 3.72
CA ALA A 169 8.74 4.74 3.70
C ALA A 169 8.87 5.38 2.32
N THR A 170 8.88 6.71 2.29
CA THR A 170 9.23 7.51 1.12
C THR A 170 10.33 8.51 1.45
N ILE A 171 10.98 9.08 0.44
CA ILE A 171 12.14 9.92 0.64
C ILE A 171 12.00 11.26 -0.09
N GLY A 172 12.27 12.35 0.61
CA GLY A 172 12.29 13.70 0.07
C GLY A 172 13.54 13.99 -0.77
N ARG A 173 13.50 15.04 -1.56
CA ARG A 173 14.63 15.46 -2.41
C ARG A 173 15.93 15.77 -1.64
N ASP A 174 15.80 16.12 -0.38
CA ASP A 174 16.92 16.36 0.54
C ASP A 174 17.49 15.09 1.18
N GLY A 175 16.90 13.93 0.85
CA GLY A 175 17.29 12.62 1.38
C GLY A 175 16.70 12.28 2.75
N ARG A 176 15.78 13.11 3.30
CA ARG A 176 15.03 12.77 4.51
C ARG A 176 13.94 11.77 4.20
N ILE A 177 13.76 10.77 5.05
CA ILE A 177 12.77 9.72 4.95
C ILE A 177 11.57 10.07 5.85
N VAL A 178 10.34 9.82 5.36
CA VAL A 178 9.12 9.74 6.18
C VAL A 178 8.56 8.33 6.07
N PHE A 179 7.99 7.82 7.16
CA PHE A 179 7.53 6.43 7.23
C PHE A 179 6.42 6.26 8.27
N THR A 180 5.71 5.15 8.18
CA THR A 180 4.71 4.71 9.17
C THR A 180 5.37 3.82 10.21
N SER A 181 5.04 4.02 11.50
CA SER A 181 5.53 3.19 12.59
C SER A 181 4.50 2.99 13.68
N VAL A 182 4.51 1.81 14.32
CA VAL A 182 3.71 1.52 15.54
C VAL A 182 4.55 1.45 16.81
N ARG A 183 5.78 1.96 16.80
CA ARG A 183 6.75 1.88 17.91
C ARG A 183 6.25 2.46 19.24
N ASP A 184 5.35 3.43 19.21
CA ASP A 184 4.77 4.08 20.40
C ASP A 184 3.34 3.60 20.70
N GLY A 185 2.92 2.44 20.12
CA GLY A 185 1.64 1.78 20.40
C GLY A 185 0.46 2.26 19.58
N ASP A 186 0.68 3.17 18.61
CA ASP A 186 -0.29 3.62 17.62
C ASP A 186 0.39 3.73 16.24
N MET A 187 -0.41 3.71 15.15
CA MET A 187 0.11 3.94 13.80
C MET A 187 0.31 5.43 13.56
N GLU A 188 1.56 5.84 13.48
CA GLU A 188 1.92 7.25 13.37
C GLU A 188 2.96 7.50 12.29
N ILE A 189 3.05 8.74 11.83
CA ILE A 189 4.07 9.19 10.89
C ILE A 189 5.34 9.61 11.64
N TYR A 190 6.46 9.13 11.16
CA TYR A 190 7.80 9.48 11.62
C TYR A 190 8.66 10.00 10.48
N SER A 191 9.70 10.75 10.82
CA SER A 191 10.76 11.11 9.88
C SER A 191 12.12 10.71 10.43
N MET A 192 13.09 10.48 9.54
CA MET A 192 14.48 10.21 9.87
C MET A 192 15.42 10.71 8.76
N ASN A 193 16.70 10.82 9.05
CA ASN A 193 17.71 11.05 8.00
C ASN A 193 17.82 9.84 7.07
N GLY A 194 18.37 10.00 5.87
CA GLY A 194 18.56 8.93 4.89
C GLY A 194 19.50 7.79 5.33
N ASP A 195 20.20 7.94 6.44
CA ASP A 195 21.05 6.94 7.07
C ASP A 195 20.38 6.24 8.26
N GLY A 196 19.11 6.58 8.58
CA GLY A 196 18.34 6.05 9.71
C GLY A 196 18.50 6.84 11.01
N SER A 197 19.35 7.87 11.07
CA SER A 197 19.52 8.72 12.25
C SER A 197 18.43 9.78 12.40
N ASP A 198 18.40 10.47 13.56
CA ASP A 198 17.48 11.60 13.84
C ASP A 198 16.00 11.25 13.61
N VAL A 199 15.55 10.15 14.22
CA VAL A 199 14.14 9.71 14.15
C VAL A 199 13.27 10.65 14.97
N ARG A 200 12.18 11.18 14.36
CA ARG A 200 11.23 12.12 14.99
C ARG A 200 9.81 11.69 14.69
N ARG A 201 8.96 11.65 15.69
CA ARG A 201 7.51 11.47 15.54
C ARG A 201 6.88 12.78 15.04
N LEU A 202 6.02 12.69 14.03
CA LEU A 202 5.34 13.85 13.41
C LEU A 202 3.85 13.91 13.72
N THR A 203 3.19 12.75 13.91
CA THR A 203 1.79 12.69 14.32
C THR A 203 1.65 12.08 15.71
N ASN A 204 0.58 12.45 16.44
CA ASN A 204 0.31 11.97 17.79
C ASN A 204 -1.18 12.12 18.10
N ARG A 205 -2.01 11.29 17.45
CA ARG A 205 -3.46 11.30 17.64
C ARG A 205 -3.98 9.86 17.59
N PRO A 206 -5.03 9.51 18.37
CA PRO A 206 -5.57 8.15 18.35
C PRO A 206 -6.10 7.77 16.97
N GLY A 207 -5.65 6.62 16.44
CA GLY A 207 -6.07 6.08 15.15
C GLY A 207 -4.97 6.04 14.11
N PRO A 208 -5.18 5.33 13.00
CA PRO A 208 -4.13 5.08 12.02
C PRO A 208 -3.78 6.31 11.19
N ASP A 209 -2.51 6.69 11.19
CA ASP A 209 -1.87 7.60 10.23
C ASP A 209 -0.80 6.84 9.46
N GLY A 210 -0.79 6.89 8.11
CA GLY A 210 0.15 6.10 7.32
C GLY A 210 0.31 6.52 5.86
N GLY A 211 1.27 5.90 5.16
CA GLY A 211 1.57 6.16 3.75
C GLY A 211 1.99 7.59 3.44
N PRO A 212 3.00 8.14 4.13
CA PRO A 212 3.39 9.54 3.98
C PRO A 212 4.24 9.80 2.74
N TRP A 213 4.04 10.98 2.12
CA TRP A 213 4.81 11.48 0.97
C TRP A 213 5.17 12.95 1.11
N PHE A 214 6.44 13.29 0.89
CA PHE A 214 6.85 14.68 0.78
C PHE A 214 6.29 15.35 -0.47
N SER A 215 5.94 16.64 -0.35
CA SER A 215 5.68 17.49 -1.50
C SER A 215 6.93 17.64 -2.38
N PRO A 216 6.77 17.98 -3.67
CA PRO A 216 7.91 18.16 -4.58
C PRO A 216 8.96 19.17 -4.12
N ASP A 217 8.56 20.18 -3.32
CA ASP A 217 9.45 21.17 -2.71
C ASP A 217 9.97 20.75 -1.32
N GLY A 218 9.47 19.62 -0.77
CA GLY A 218 9.84 19.07 0.53
C GLY A 218 9.28 19.83 1.73
N SER A 219 8.37 20.80 1.54
CA SER A 219 7.84 21.64 2.62
C SER A 219 6.67 20.99 3.37
N GLN A 220 5.94 20.09 2.74
CA GLN A 220 4.75 19.45 3.26
C GLN A 220 4.81 17.92 3.14
N ILE A 221 3.94 17.24 3.88
CA ILE A 221 3.74 15.79 3.85
C ILE A 221 2.24 15.55 3.66
N VAL A 222 1.89 14.75 2.64
CA VAL A 222 0.56 14.17 2.45
C VAL A 222 0.56 12.75 3.00
N PHE A 223 -0.54 12.32 3.61
CA PHE A 223 -0.70 10.97 4.13
C PHE A 223 -2.18 10.60 4.26
N ARG A 224 -2.48 9.31 4.46
CA ARG A 224 -3.82 8.86 4.82
C ARG A 224 -3.95 8.75 6.33
N GLY A 225 -5.16 9.01 6.86
CA GLY A 225 -5.39 8.86 8.29
C GLY A 225 -6.87 8.72 8.65
N HIS A 226 -7.09 8.30 9.89
CA HIS A 226 -8.41 8.21 10.49
C HIS A 226 -8.32 8.48 12.00
N PRO A 227 -8.47 9.75 12.45
CA PRO A 227 -8.50 10.05 13.89
C PRO A 227 -9.77 9.47 14.51
N ILE A 228 -9.61 8.61 15.52
CA ILE A 228 -10.70 7.90 16.18
C ILE A 228 -11.07 8.63 17.48
N SER A 229 -12.30 9.12 17.56
CA SER A 229 -12.86 9.77 18.76
C SER A 229 -13.90 8.90 19.49
N ASP A 230 -14.51 7.93 18.81
CA ASP A 230 -15.44 6.98 19.44
C ASP A 230 -14.67 5.96 20.29
N ALA A 231 -15.09 5.79 21.55
CA ALA A 231 -14.40 4.92 22.50
C ALA A 231 -14.48 3.44 22.11
N THR A 232 -15.58 3.01 21.49
CA THR A 232 -15.79 1.61 21.07
C THR A 232 -14.92 1.29 19.85
N GLU A 233 -14.89 2.18 18.87
CA GLU A 233 -14.03 2.07 17.69
C GLU A 233 -12.55 2.08 18.07
N LEU A 234 -12.16 2.97 19.01
CA LEU A 234 -10.78 3.04 19.50
C LEU A 234 -10.37 1.75 20.22
N ALA A 235 -11.27 1.16 21.02
CA ALA A 235 -11.02 -0.12 21.68
C ALA A 235 -10.86 -1.26 20.68
N ASP A 236 -11.69 -1.32 19.62
CA ASP A 236 -11.56 -2.30 18.52
C ASP A 236 -10.24 -2.13 17.77
N TYR A 237 -9.90 -0.89 17.39
CA TYR A 237 -8.64 -0.57 16.73
C TYR A 237 -7.42 -1.01 17.56
N ARG A 238 -7.37 -0.66 18.84
CA ARG A 238 -6.28 -1.06 19.74
C ARG A 238 -6.20 -2.59 19.90
N SER A 239 -7.36 -3.25 20.00
CA SER A 239 -7.43 -4.72 20.05
C SER A 239 -6.90 -5.37 18.77
N LEU A 240 -7.12 -4.78 17.60
CA LEU A 240 -6.53 -5.24 16.34
C LEU A 240 -5.02 -5.01 16.32
N LEU A 241 -4.53 -3.85 16.76
CA LEU A 241 -3.08 -3.56 16.79
C LEU A 241 -2.31 -4.55 17.67
N THR A 242 -2.86 -4.99 18.81
CA THR A 242 -2.21 -6.04 19.63
C THR A 242 -2.07 -7.38 18.91
N GLN A 243 -2.87 -7.61 17.86
CA GLN A 243 -2.84 -8.77 16.98
C GLN A 243 -2.04 -8.48 15.69
N GLN A 244 -1.35 -7.33 15.63
CA GLN A 244 -0.64 -6.86 14.44
C GLN A 244 -1.56 -6.67 13.22
N LEU A 245 -2.78 -6.19 13.45
CA LEU A 245 -3.82 -5.95 12.44
C LEU A 245 -4.38 -4.54 12.58
N TRP A 246 -4.95 -4.02 11.49
CA TRP A 246 -5.79 -2.83 11.52
C TRP A 246 -6.84 -2.87 10.40
N ARG A 247 -7.86 -2.01 10.46
CA ARG A 247 -8.97 -1.96 9.52
C ARG A 247 -8.87 -0.75 8.61
N PRO A 248 -8.52 -0.91 7.31
CA PRO A 248 -8.31 0.22 6.38
C PRO A 248 -9.61 0.62 5.65
N THR A 249 -10.75 0.65 6.32
CA THR A 249 -12.05 0.86 5.67
C THR A 249 -12.58 2.28 5.76
N THR A 250 -12.02 3.08 6.65
CA THR A 250 -12.37 4.50 6.83
C THR A 250 -11.08 5.29 6.89
N LEU A 251 -10.76 6.00 5.82
CA LEU A 251 -9.52 6.77 5.68
C LEU A 251 -9.79 8.03 4.89
N GLU A 252 -9.17 9.12 5.30
CA GLU A 252 -9.17 10.38 4.57
C GLU A 252 -7.74 10.86 4.30
N ILE A 253 -7.58 11.79 3.37
CA ILE A 253 -6.30 12.38 3.03
C ILE A 253 -6.03 13.59 3.92
N TYR A 254 -4.84 13.66 4.46
CA TYR A 254 -4.35 14.71 5.34
C TYR A 254 -3.09 15.37 4.79
N LEU A 255 -2.88 16.60 5.19
CA LEU A 255 -1.66 17.38 4.96
C LEU A 255 -1.12 17.91 6.29
N MET A 256 0.21 17.98 6.38
CA MET A 256 0.93 18.69 7.44
C MET A 256 2.20 19.33 6.87
N ASN A 257 2.78 20.28 7.60
CA ASN A 257 4.13 20.73 7.32
C ASN A 257 5.13 19.59 7.58
N ARG A 258 6.34 19.69 7.01
CA ARG A 258 7.39 18.66 7.18
C ARG A 258 7.83 18.42 8.63
N ASP A 259 7.54 19.35 9.54
CA ASP A 259 7.84 19.27 10.97
C ASP A 259 6.66 18.73 11.80
N GLY A 260 5.56 18.32 11.15
CA GLY A 260 4.33 17.84 11.77
C GLY A 260 3.33 18.93 12.15
N SER A 261 3.68 20.21 12.01
CA SER A 261 2.76 21.32 12.29
C SER A 261 1.70 21.52 11.21
N ASN A 262 0.67 22.32 11.48
CA ASN A 262 -0.43 22.64 10.55
C ASN A 262 -1.13 21.41 9.96
N LEU A 263 -1.28 20.35 10.76
CA LEU A 263 -2.00 19.15 10.36
C LEU A 263 -3.46 19.47 10.08
N ARG A 264 -3.94 19.11 8.90
CA ARG A 264 -5.33 19.31 8.47
C ARG A 264 -5.83 18.21 7.56
N GLN A 265 -7.11 17.96 7.60
CA GLN A 265 -7.81 17.07 6.69
C GLN A 265 -8.04 17.77 5.34
N VAL A 266 -7.89 17.04 4.24
CA VAL A 266 -8.10 17.53 2.88
C VAL A 266 -9.40 16.97 2.29
N THR A 267 -9.66 15.68 2.51
CA THR A 267 -10.85 15.01 1.95
C THR A 267 -11.87 14.68 3.03
N HIS A 268 -13.16 14.65 2.66
CA HIS A 268 -14.30 14.27 3.49
C HIS A 268 -15.24 13.39 2.66
N LEU A 269 -14.69 12.31 2.08
CA LEU A 269 -15.37 11.51 1.07
C LEU A 269 -16.06 10.28 1.63
N GLY A 270 -15.67 9.86 2.83
CA GLY A 270 -16.06 8.58 3.40
C GLY A 270 -15.39 7.40 2.67
N GLY A 271 -15.59 6.19 3.20
CA GLY A 271 -14.90 5.00 2.68
C GLY A 271 -13.40 5.06 2.91
N ALA A 272 -12.62 4.41 2.03
CA ALA A 272 -11.18 4.35 2.12
C ALA A 272 -10.53 5.21 1.03
N ASN A 273 -9.77 6.21 1.44
CA ASN A 273 -8.97 7.09 0.59
C ASN A 273 -7.50 6.88 0.95
N PHE A 274 -6.67 6.37 0.03
CA PHE A 274 -5.32 5.95 0.35
C PHE A 274 -4.34 6.13 -0.81
N ALA A 275 -3.06 5.80 -0.58
CA ALA A 275 -1.97 5.95 -1.52
C ALA A 275 -1.90 7.36 -2.15
N PRO A 276 -1.92 8.44 -1.32
CA PRO A 276 -1.81 9.78 -1.85
C PRO A 276 -0.41 10.03 -2.39
N ALA A 277 -0.33 10.74 -3.51
CA ALA A 277 0.89 11.29 -4.08
C ALA A 277 0.64 12.72 -4.57
N TRP A 278 1.69 13.41 -4.93
CA TRP A 278 1.61 14.80 -5.40
C TRP A 278 1.60 14.87 -6.93
N THR A 279 0.88 15.85 -7.48
CA THR A 279 1.18 16.29 -8.84
C THR A 279 2.58 16.92 -8.87
N PRO A 280 3.33 16.83 -9.99
CA PRO A 280 4.70 17.32 -10.08
C PRO A 280 4.86 18.81 -9.80
N ASP A 281 3.83 19.61 -10.03
CA ASP A 281 3.77 21.04 -9.72
C ASP A 281 3.43 21.35 -8.24
N GLY A 282 3.10 20.30 -7.45
CA GLY A 282 2.77 20.43 -6.03
C GLY A 282 1.42 21.08 -5.74
N LYS A 283 0.54 21.28 -6.72
CA LYS A 283 -0.73 21.98 -6.52
C LYS A 283 -1.91 21.10 -6.22
N ARG A 284 -1.84 19.82 -6.57
CA ARG A 284 -2.91 18.83 -6.35
C ARG A 284 -2.34 17.55 -5.73
N ILE A 285 -3.24 16.79 -5.14
CA ILE A 285 -2.99 15.43 -4.64
C ILE A 285 -3.73 14.46 -5.56
N ILE A 286 -3.04 13.38 -5.96
CA ILE A 286 -3.60 12.22 -6.64
C ILE A 286 -3.67 11.07 -5.64
N PHE A 287 -4.77 10.31 -5.61
CA PHE A 287 -4.97 9.25 -4.62
C PHE A 287 -5.98 8.22 -5.11
N ALA A 288 -6.05 7.06 -4.47
CA ALA A 288 -7.06 6.03 -4.70
C ALA A 288 -8.22 6.18 -3.72
N SER A 289 -9.45 5.99 -4.21
CA SER A 289 -10.67 6.11 -3.40
C SER A 289 -11.76 5.16 -3.86
N ASN A 290 -12.49 4.58 -2.91
CA ASN A 290 -13.74 3.86 -3.15
C ASN A 290 -14.99 4.69 -2.83
N THR A 291 -14.90 6.01 -2.86
CA THR A 291 -16.01 6.92 -2.51
C THR A 291 -17.29 6.68 -3.33
N ARG A 292 -17.19 6.07 -4.52
CA ARG A 292 -18.36 5.69 -5.34
C ARG A 292 -19.08 4.46 -4.81
N ASP A 293 -18.34 3.58 -4.10
CA ASP A 293 -18.87 2.40 -3.41
C ASP A 293 -18.12 2.21 -2.08
N PRO A 294 -18.42 3.00 -1.04
CA PRO A 294 -17.63 3.05 0.19
C PRO A 294 -17.54 1.74 0.97
N ARG A 295 -18.35 0.75 0.65
CA ARG A 295 -18.32 -0.60 1.25
C ARG A 295 -17.73 -1.65 0.32
N GLY A 296 -17.51 -1.28 -0.94
CA GLY A 296 -16.99 -2.15 -1.98
C GLY A 296 -15.47 -2.04 -2.14
N ARG A 297 -14.97 -2.80 -3.10
CA ARG A 297 -13.55 -2.85 -3.47
C ARG A 297 -13.26 -2.19 -4.82
N ASN A 298 -14.23 -1.49 -5.38
CA ASN A 298 -14.01 -0.69 -6.55
C ASN A 298 -13.34 0.63 -6.14
N PHE A 299 -12.05 0.71 -6.42
CA PHE A 299 -11.24 1.91 -6.22
C PHE A 299 -10.91 2.53 -7.55
N ASP A 300 -11.08 3.83 -7.64
CA ASP A 300 -10.63 4.64 -8.76
C ASP A 300 -9.59 5.66 -8.28
N ILE A 301 -8.86 6.21 -9.23
CA ILE A 301 -7.90 7.29 -8.99
C ILE A 301 -8.62 8.63 -9.09
N PHE A 302 -8.34 9.51 -8.13
CA PHE A 302 -8.90 10.85 -8.04
C PHE A 302 -7.79 11.90 -7.91
N LEU A 303 -8.11 13.12 -8.31
CA LEU A 303 -7.34 14.34 -8.04
C LEU A 303 -8.14 15.27 -7.15
N VAL A 304 -7.46 16.00 -6.27
CA VAL A 304 -8.06 17.04 -5.42
C VAL A 304 -7.07 18.19 -5.21
N ASN A 305 -7.57 19.43 -5.09
CA ASN A 305 -6.75 20.57 -4.70
C ASN A 305 -6.33 20.45 -3.22
N LEU A 306 -5.27 21.16 -2.83
CA LEU A 306 -4.78 21.11 -1.45
C LEU A 306 -5.80 21.61 -0.42
N ASP A 307 -6.74 22.45 -0.79
CA ASP A 307 -7.83 22.95 0.06
C ASP A 307 -9.06 22.01 0.11
N GLY A 308 -9.00 20.85 -0.58
CA GLY A 308 -10.10 19.88 -0.68
C GLY A 308 -11.10 20.16 -1.79
N SER A 309 -10.99 21.28 -2.50
CA SER A 309 -11.85 21.60 -3.64
C SER A 309 -11.41 20.87 -4.91
N GLY A 310 -12.23 20.95 -5.97
CA GLY A 310 -11.86 20.45 -7.29
C GLY A 310 -11.64 18.94 -7.37
N LEU A 311 -12.40 18.16 -6.58
CA LEU A 311 -12.36 16.69 -6.69
C LEU A 311 -12.70 16.24 -8.09
N GLU A 312 -11.83 15.44 -8.67
CA GLU A 312 -11.95 14.95 -10.05
C GLU A 312 -11.60 13.47 -10.12
N GLN A 313 -12.47 12.67 -10.72
CA GLN A 313 -12.23 11.26 -10.99
C GLN A 313 -11.39 11.11 -12.26
N VAL A 314 -10.29 10.34 -12.17
CA VAL A 314 -9.31 10.13 -13.25
C VAL A 314 -9.54 8.80 -13.97
N THR A 315 -9.81 7.73 -13.21
CA THR A 315 -10.08 6.39 -13.77
C THR A 315 -11.52 5.99 -13.56
N PHE A 316 -12.01 5.09 -14.43
CA PHE A 316 -13.40 4.65 -14.46
C PHE A 316 -13.45 3.14 -14.76
N ASN A 317 -12.64 2.37 -14.07
CA ASN A 317 -12.63 0.92 -14.16
C ASN A 317 -13.69 0.34 -13.19
N ASP A 318 -14.28 -0.81 -13.53
CA ASP A 318 -15.31 -1.45 -12.69
C ASP A 318 -14.70 -2.21 -11.49
N THR A 319 -13.39 -2.11 -11.30
CA THR A 319 -12.65 -2.85 -10.28
C THR A 319 -11.60 -1.94 -9.64
N PHE A 320 -10.41 -2.46 -9.30
CA PHE A 320 -9.39 -1.72 -8.57
C PHE A 320 -8.44 -0.96 -9.50
N ASP A 321 -8.30 0.34 -9.27
CA ASP A 321 -7.19 1.19 -9.71
C ASP A 321 -6.61 1.92 -8.49
N GLY A 322 -5.28 1.86 -8.29
CA GLY A 322 -4.67 2.48 -7.12
C GLY A 322 -3.16 2.70 -7.25
N PHE A 323 -2.56 3.24 -6.21
CA PHE A 323 -1.12 3.54 -6.13
C PHE A 323 -0.62 4.40 -7.30
N PRO A 324 -1.26 5.56 -7.56
CA PRO A 324 -0.87 6.42 -8.65
C PRO A 324 0.45 7.14 -8.35
N MET A 325 1.33 7.24 -9.33
CA MET A 325 2.55 8.05 -9.24
C MET A 325 2.90 8.68 -10.57
N PHE A 326 3.15 9.99 -10.56
CA PHE A 326 3.67 10.70 -11.71
C PHE A 326 5.16 10.41 -11.93
N SER A 327 5.57 10.40 -13.21
CA SER A 327 6.98 10.48 -13.56
C SER A 327 7.57 11.81 -13.10
N PRO A 328 8.91 11.91 -12.87
CA PRO A 328 9.54 13.15 -12.41
C PRO A 328 9.33 14.38 -13.33
N ASP A 329 9.09 14.14 -14.62
CA ASP A 329 8.79 15.18 -15.61
C ASP A 329 7.28 15.48 -15.78
N GLY A 330 6.41 14.76 -15.03
CA GLY A 330 4.97 14.92 -15.05
C GLY A 330 4.25 14.40 -16.29
N ARG A 331 4.97 13.78 -17.22
CA ARG A 331 4.41 13.37 -18.52
C ARG A 331 3.77 11.99 -18.51
N LYS A 332 4.00 11.21 -17.47
CA LYS A 332 3.48 9.84 -17.33
C LYS A 332 2.87 9.64 -15.96
N LEU A 333 1.87 8.76 -15.91
CA LEU A 333 1.32 8.22 -14.67
C LEU A 333 1.49 6.71 -14.68
N ALA A 334 2.12 6.17 -13.64
CA ALA A 334 2.13 4.76 -13.32
C ALA A 334 1.06 4.49 -12.26
N PHE A 335 0.36 3.35 -12.34
CA PHE A 335 -0.61 2.93 -11.34
C PHE A 335 -0.82 1.42 -11.37
N SER A 336 -1.40 0.87 -10.33
CA SER A 336 -1.76 -0.54 -10.24
C SER A 336 -3.23 -0.71 -10.58
N SER A 337 -3.56 -1.73 -11.38
CA SER A 337 -4.93 -2.02 -11.81
C SER A 337 -5.14 -3.51 -11.99
N ASN A 338 -6.34 -3.98 -11.71
CA ASN A 338 -6.75 -5.33 -12.08
C ASN A 338 -7.59 -5.37 -13.38
N ARG A 339 -7.63 -4.28 -14.15
CA ARG A 339 -8.12 -4.30 -15.53
C ARG A 339 -7.31 -5.32 -16.34
N ASN A 340 -7.96 -6.04 -17.25
CA ASN A 340 -7.36 -7.14 -18.03
C ASN A 340 -6.86 -8.33 -17.18
N GLY A 341 -7.18 -8.43 -15.90
CA GLY A 341 -6.85 -9.58 -15.05
C GLY A 341 -7.50 -10.85 -15.59
N LYS A 342 -6.75 -11.96 -15.60
CA LYS A 342 -7.18 -13.27 -16.12
C LYS A 342 -7.65 -14.20 -15.02
N VAL A 343 -7.21 -13.93 -13.79
CA VAL A 343 -7.54 -14.69 -12.60
C VAL A 343 -7.89 -13.74 -11.45
N GLU A 344 -8.65 -14.23 -10.50
CA GLU A 344 -9.02 -13.48 -9.30
C GLU A 344 -7.77 -13.05 -8.52
N GLY A 345 -7.73 -11.78 -8.07
CA GLY A 345 -6.60 -11.20 -7.34
C GLY A 345 -5.46 -10.71 -8.22
N GLU A 346 -5.47 -10.99 -9.54
CA GLU A 346 -4.44 -10.47 -10.44
C GLU A 346 -4.49 -8.94 -10.48
N THR A 347 -3.34 -8.32 -10.20
CA THR A 347 -3.16 -6.86 -10.28
C THR A 347 -1.89 -6.58 -11.06
N ASN A 348 -1.95 -5.64 -11.98
CA ASN A 348 -0.85 -5.33 -12.89
C ASN A 348 -0.46 -3.86 -12.82
N VAL A 349 0.81 -3.57 -13.12
CA VAL A 349 1.32 -2.21 -13.29
C VAL A 349 0.93 -1.72 -14.68
N PHE A 350 0.30 -0.55 -14.72
CA PHE A 350 -0.05 0.18 -15.93
C PHE A 350 0.70 1.51 -15.98
N MET A 351 0.87 2.02 -17.18
CA MET A 351 1.44 3.34 -17.44
C MET A 351 0.67 4.02 -18.57
N ALA A 352 0.32 5.28 -18.34
CA ALA A 352 -0.27 6.15 -19.36
C ALA A 352 0.63 7.38 -19.59
N ASP A 353 0.61 7.91 -20.80
CA ASP A 353 1.07 9.28 -21.04
C ASP A 353 -0.01 10.23 -20.50
N TRP A 354 0.40 11.22 -19.69
CA TRP A 354 -0.50 12.14 -19.01
C TRP A 354 -0.88 13.32 -19.91
N ARG A 355 -2.17 13.66 -19.91
CA ARG A 355 -2.75 14.87 -20.54
C ARG A 355 -3.40 15.73 -19.46
N GLU A 356 -3.14 17.01 -19.48
CA GLU A 356 -3.81 17.99 -18.61
C GLU A 356 -5.28 18.25 -19.01
#